data_d44c6f62f32167e2e648a1c58da38e56
#
_entry.id   d44c6f62f32167e2e648a1c58da38e56
#
_cell.length_a   1.000
_cell.length_b   1.000
_cell.length_c   1.000
_cell.angle_alpha   90.00
_cell.angle_beta   90.00
_cell.angle_gamma   90.00
#
_symmetry.space_group_name_H-M   'P 1'
#
loop_
_entity.id
_entity.type
_entity.pdbx_description
1 polymer ?
#
loop_
_entity_poly.entity_id
_entity_poly.type
_entity_poly.pdbx_seq_one_letter_code
_entity_poly.pdbx_strand_id
1 'polypeptide(L)'
;MIDLYLSLQGSVTLLGDACHPTLPYQAQGAAMAVEDGATLGTLLGEFCRFRQFQRPEKITIPDVLEVYELARKKTTTLNVQGAIENRLLYHMEDGPECDERNKKLAAIDWESTGFEWSWGNVSYLEKLMGCDPIEDAIAQFRRRVLSSHM
;
A
#
# COMPACT_ATOMS: atom_id res chain seq x y z
N MET A 1 -10.64 7.29 -2.40
CA MET A 1 -9.74 6.26 -2.95
C MET A 1 -10.35 5.73 -4.23
N ILE A 2 -9.55 5.49 -5.24
CA ILE A 2 -10.01 4.90 -6.51
C ILE A 2 -10.18 3.39 -6.30
N ASP A 3 -11.32 2.83 -6.70
CA ASP A 3 -11.61 1.41 -6.48
C ASP A 3 -10.76 0.47 -7.37
N LEU A 4 -10.35 0.97 -8.54
CA LEU A 4 -9.50 0.24 -9.48
C LEU A 4 -8.34 1.12 -9.92
N TYR A 5 -7.11 0.58 -9.90
CA TYR A 5 -5.93 1.24 -10.46
C TYR A 5 -5.84 1.05 -11.97
N LEU A 6 -6.50 0.02 -12.47
CA LEU A 6 -6.47 -0.40 -13.87
C LEU A 6 -7.59 0.23 -14.70
N SER A 7 -7.31 0.50 -15.96
CA SER A 7 -8.35 0.77 -16.95
C SER A 7 -9.21 -0.49 -17.22
N LEU A 8 -10.44 -0.29 -17.71
CA LEU A 8 -11.32 -1.41 -18.10
C LEU A 8 -10.68 -2.34 -19.16
N GLN A 9 -9.78 -1.80 -20.01
CA GLN A 9 -9.02 -2.58 -20.99
C GLN A 9 -7.77 -3.25 -20.39
N GLY A 10 -7.43 -2.98 -19.14
CA GLY A 10 -6.27 -3.54 -18.44
C GLY A 10 -4.90 -3.11 -19.00
N SER A 11 -4.84 -2.11 -19.88
CA SER A 11 -3.60 -1.67 -20.54
C SER A 11 -2.99 -0.40 -19.95
N VAL A 12 -3.67 0.24 -19.01
CA VAL A 12 -3.23 1.46 -18.30
C VAL A 12 -3.42 1.25 -16.81
N THR A 13 -2.45 1.64 -16.02
CA THR A 13 -2.56 1.66 -14.56
C THR A 13 -2.19 3.04 -14.01
N LEU A 14 -2.68 3.34 -12.84
CA LEU A 14 -2.34 4.53 -12.06
C LEU A 14 -1.35 4.16 -10.96
N LEU A 15 -0.55 5.12 -10.53
CA LEU A 15 0.37 4.98 -9.41
C LEU A 15 0.47 6.29 -8.62
N GLY A 16 0.94 6.22 -7.38
CA GLY A 16 1.08 7.36 -6.49
C GLY A 16 -0.24 8.06 -6.21
N ASP A 17 -0.20 9.38 -6.07
CA ASP A 17 -1.36 10.20 -5.73
C ASP A 17 -2.50 10.10 -6.76
N ALA A 18 -2.22 9.63 -7.98
CA ALA A 18 -3.26 9.43 -9.00
C ALA A 18 -4.26 8.33 -8.60
N CYS A 19 -3.88 7.36 -7.78
CA CYS A 19 -4.75 6.27 -7.35
C CYS A 19 -4.98 6.23 -5.82
N HIS A 20 -4.03 6.68 -5.01
CA HIS A 20 -4.13 6.69 -3.56
C HIS A 20 -3.70 8.04 -2.94
N PRO A 21 -4.39 9.15 -3.31
CA PRO A 21 -4.09 10.45 -2.71
C PRO A 21 -4.23 10.35 -1.20
N THR A 22 -3.19 10.77 -0.47
CA THR A 22 -3.16 10.68 0.98
C THR A 22 -3.00 12.04 1.63
N LEU A 23 -3.51 12.14 2.85
CA LEU A 23 -3.26 13.29 3.70
C LEU A 23 -1.85 13.23 4.29
N PRO A 24 -1.20 14.38 4.59
CA PRO A 24 0.21 14.41 5.00
C PRO A 24 0.49 13.86 6.41
N TYR A 25 -0.54 13.39 7.12
CA TYR A 25 -0.48 13.05 8.54
C TYR A 25 0.27 11.75 8.88
N GLN A 26 0.73 11.02 7.88
CA GLN A 26 1.64 9.88 8.07
C GLN A 26 2.97 10.04 7.33
N ALA A 27 3.16 11.14 6.59
CA ALA A 27 4.37 11.43 5.81
C ALA A 27 4.79 10.29 4.84
N GLN A 28 3.82 9.50 4.34
CA GLN A 28 4.08 8.28 3.56
C GLN A 28 3.75 8.40 2.07
N GLY A 29 3.16 9.51 1.62
CA GLY A 29 2.72 9.66 0.22
C GLY A 29 3.85 9.42 -0.79
N ALA A 30 5.01 10.09 -0.60
CA ALA A 30 6.16 9.93 -1.48
C ALA A 30 6.76 8.51 -1.40
N ALA A 31 6.83 7.92 -0.20
CA ALA A 31 7.31 6.54 -0.01
C ALA A 31 6.43 5.55 -0.78
N MET A 32 5.11 5.64 -0.66
CA MET A 32 4.16 4.81 -1.41
C MET A 32 4.35 4.94 -2.93
N ALA A 33 4.54 6.16 -3.44
CA ALA A 33 4.75 6.38 -4.86
C ALA A 33 6.08 5.77 -5.36
N VAL A 34 7.14 5.83 -4.56
CA VAL A 34 8.44 5.18 -4.86
C VAL A 34 8.29 3.66 -4.86
N GLU A 35 7.60 3.10 -3.88
CA GLU A 35 7.29 1.67 -3.83
C GLU A 35 6.45 1.21 -5.02
N ASP A 36 5.47 2.01 -5.46
CA ASP A 36 4.68 1.73 -6.65
C ASP A 36 5.57 1.63 -7.89
N GLY A 37 6.45 2.61 -8.08
CA GLY A 37 7.39 2.62 -9.21
C GLY A 37 8.34 1.43 -9.18
N ALA A 38 8.88 1.10 -8.02
CA ALA A 38 9.77 -0.06 -7.83
C ALA A 38 9.04 -1.38 -8.09
N THR A 39 7.83 -1.53 -7.55
CA THR A 39 6.98 -2.72 -7.74
C THR A 39 6.63 -2.92 -9.22
N LEU A 40 6.12 -1.88 -9.87
CA LEU A 40 5.74 -1.94 -11.29
C LEU A 40 6.95 -2.21 -12.18
N GLY A 41 8.08 -1.51 -11.94
CA GLY A 41 9.32 -1.72 -12.68
C GLY A 41 9.84 -3.15 -12.56
N THR A 42 9.79 -3.73 -11.35
CA THR A 42 10.18 -5.11 -11.11
C THR A 42 9.28 -6.10 -11.84
N LEU A 43 7.96 -5.93 -11.76
CA LEU A 43 7.00 -6.79 -12.45
C LEU A 43 7.17 -6.76 -13.97
N LEU A 44 7.38 -5.59 -14.56
CA LEU A 44 7.67 -5.45 -15.99
C LEU A 44 9.00 -6.10 -16.36
N GLY A 45 10.01 -6.00 -15.50
CA GLY A 45 11.28 -6.70 -15.66
C GLY A 45 11.13 -8.22 -15.66
N GLU A 46 10.39 -8.77 -14.71
CA GLU A 46 10.08 -10.20 -14.63
C GLU A 46 9.27 -10.67 -15.86
N PHE A 47 8.30 -9.88 -16.28
CA PHE A 47 7.53 -10.16 -17.50
C PHE A 47 8.42 -10.20 -18.75
N CYS A 48 9.35 -9.25 -18.93
CA CYS A 48 10.29 -9.25 -20.05
C CYS A 48 11.20 -10.48 -20.04
N ARG A 49 11.73 -10.85 -18.86
CA ARG A 49 12.54 -12.07 -18.68
C ARG A 49 11.71 -13.32 -19.01
N PHE A 50 10.48 -13.40 -18.51
CA PHE A 50 9.59 -14.53 -18.77
C PHE A 50 9.31 -14.70 -20.26
N ARG A 51 9.01 -13.60 -20.97
CA ARG A 51 8.79 -13.63 -22.44
C ARG A 51 10.01 -14.05 -23.23
N GLN A 52 11.20 -13.74 -22.77
CA GLN A 52 12.45 -14.08 -23.45
C GLN A 52 12.77 -15.58 -23.36
N PHE A 53 12.47 -16.24 -22.26
CA PHE A 53 12.91 -17.61 -21.96
C PHE A 53 11.79 -18.65 -21.93
N GLN A 54 10.54 -18.22 -21.94
CA GLN A 54 9.36 -19.11 -21.88
C GLN A 54 8.30 -18.69 -22.90
N ARG A 55 7.25 -19.49 -23.07
CA ARG A 55 6.22 -19.29 -24.10
C ARG A 55 5.52 -17.93 -23.93
N PRO A 56 5.64 -17.02 -24.93
CA PRO A 56 5.19 -15.63 -24.81
C PRO A 56 3.67 -15.42 -24.75
N GLU A 57 2.87 -16.47 -24.94
CA GLU A 57 1.42 -16.37 -25.17
C GLU A 57 0.57 -16.44 -23.89
N LYS A 58 1.15 -16.79 -22.74
CA LYS A 58 0.41 -17.12 -21.54
C LYS A 58 0.25 -15.99 -20.51
N ILE A 59 1.12 -14.99 -20.54
CA ILE A 59 1.06 -13.82 -19.64
C ILE A 59 1.08 -12.55 -20.50
N THR A 60 0.19 -11.64 -20.18
CA THR A 60 -0.02 -10.38 -20.89
C THR A 60 0.29 -9.17 -20.00
N ILE A 61 0.38 -7.98 -20.58
CA ILE A 61 0.52 -6.74 -19.81
C ILE A 61 -0.64 -6.55 -18.82
N PRO A 62 -1.91 -6.75 -19.20
CA PRO A 62 -3.02 -6.73 -18.23
C PRO A 62 -2.81 -7.62 -17.00
N ASP A 63 -2.28 -8.85 -17.17
CA ASP A 63 -1.98 -9.74 -16.05
C ASP A 63 -0.92 -9.15 -15.11
N VAL A 64 0.11 -8.50 -15.67
CA VAL A 64 1.17 -7.82 -14.90
C VAL A 64 0.60 -6.67 -14.07
N LEU A 65 -0.26 -5.86 -14.70
CA LEU A 65 -0.86 -4.70 -14.07
C LEU A 65 -1.90 -5.09 -13.00
N GLU A 66 -2.61 -6.22 -13.19
CA GLU A 66 -3.48 -6.81 -12.17
C GLU A 66 -2.67 -7.24 -10.94
N VAL A 67 -1.53 -7.91 -11.15
CA VAL A 67 -0.62 -8.29 -10.05
C VAL A 67 -0.08 -7.05 -9.32
N TYR A 68 0.26 -5.98 -10.03
CA TYR A 68 0.66 -4.72 -9.44
C TYR A 68 -0.43 -4.15 -8.51
N GLU A 69 -1.67 -4.07 -8.99
CA GLU A 69 -2.79 -3.59 -8.16
C GLU A 69 -2.97 -4.44 -6.90
N LEU A 70 -2.96 -5.76 -7.04
CA LEU A 70 -3.11 -6.69 -5.91
C LEU A 70 -1.99 -6.53 -4.87
N ALA A 71 -0.75 -6.34 -5.32
CA ALA A 71 0.40 -6.17 -4.45
C ALA A 71 0.35 -4.84 -3.66
N ARG A 72 -0.13 -3.76 -4.30
CA ARG A 72 -0.06 -2.42 -3.72
C ARG A 72 -1.30 -1.98 -2.96
N LYS A 73 -2.48 -2.31 -3.45
CA LYS A 73 -3.75 -1.76 -2.97
C LYS A 73 -3.98 -1.92 -1.47
N LYS A 74 -3.61 -3.06 -0.91
CA LYS A 74 -3.83 -3.33 0.52
C LYS A 74 -3.04 -2.37 1.41
N THR A 75 -1.75 -2.19 1.14
CA THR A 75 -0.86 -1.35 1.95
C THR A 75 -1.16 0.13 1.76
N THR A 76 -1.40 0.56 0.51
CA THR A 76 -1.77 1.96 0.23
C THR A 76 -3.11 2.33 0.85
N THR A 77 -4.09 1.42 0.82
CA THR A 77 -5.39 1.61 1.51
C THR A 77 -5.21 1.78 3.01
N LEU A 78 -4.43 0.92 3.65
CA LEU A 78 -4.15 1.01 5.09
C LEU A 78 -3.53 2.36 5.45
N ASN A 79 -2.59 2.83 4.64
CA ASN A 79 -1.92 4.11 4.85
C ASN A 79 -2.88 5.31 4.71
N VAL A 80 -3.69 5.33 3.65
CA VAL A 80 -4.68 6.40 3.43
C VAL A 80 -5.69 6.45 4.58
N GLN A 81 -6.16 5.30 5.05
CA GLN A 81 -7.08 5.22 6.20
C GLN A 81 -6.43 5.75 7.48
N GLY A 82 -5.21 5.34 7.79
CA GLY A 82 -4.49 5.84 8.96
C GLY A 82 -4.19 7.35 8.88
N ALA A 83 -3.96 7.90 7.70
CA ALA A 83 -3.82 9.34 7.53
C ALA A 83 -5.13 10.10 7.80
N ILE A 84 -6.28 9.52 7.43
CA ILE A 84 -7.60 10.07 7.76
C ILE A 84 -7.85 10.03 9.27
N GLU A 85 -7.54 8.93 9.93
CA GLU A 85 -7.66 8.79 11.39
C GLU A 85 -6.79 9.82 12.12
N ASN A 86 -5.54 9.98 11.71
CA ASN A 86 -4.63 10.98 12.27
C ASN A 86 -5.14 12.41 12.06
N ARG A 87 -5.77 12.71 10.91
CA ARG A 87 -6.42 14.00 10.71
C ARG A 87 -7.46 14.28 11.78
N LEU A 88 -8.35 13.33 12.05
CA LEU A 88 -9.40 13.50 13.06
C LEU A 88 -8.80 13.73 14.45
N LEU A 89 -7.74 12.99 14.77
CA LEU A 89 -7.03 13.14 16.02
C LEU A 89 -6.37 14.51 16.19
N TYR A 90 -5.67 14.98 15.15
CA TYR A 90 -4.88 16.22 15.22
C TYR A 90 -5.73 17.49 15.14
N HIS A 91 -6.86 17.44 14.46
CA HIS A 91 -7.77 18.57 14.27
C HIS A 91 -9.04 18.48 15.12
N MET A 92 -8.97 17.76 16.24
CA MET A 92 -10.07 17.73 17.21
C MET A 92 -10.29 19.12 17.81
N GLU A 93 -11.52 19.61 17.75
CA GLU A 93 -11.88 20.91 18.32
C GLU A 93 -11.73 20.92 19.84
N ASP A 94 -11.51 22.10 20.43
CA ASP A 94 -11.45 22.27 21.86
C ASP A 94 -12.74 21.83 22.54
N GLY A 95 -12.62 21.05 23.59
CA GLY A 95 -13.77 20.52 24.32
C GLY A 95 -13.46 19.24 25.07
N PRO A 96 -14.48 18.60 25.67
CA PRO A 96 -14.30 17.43 26.53
C PRO A 96 -13.59 16.25 25.83
N GLU A 97 -13.83 16.04 24.53
CA GLU A 97 -13.20 14.98 23.76
C GLU A 97 -11.71 15.26 23.52
N CYS A 98 -11.37 16.52 23.22
CA CYS A 98 -9.99 16.98 23.09
C CYS A 98 -9.24 16.85 24.43
N ASP A 99 -9.88 17.25 25.55
CA ASP A 99 -9.29 17.11 26.87
C ASP A 99 -9.03 15.65 27.24
N GLU A 100 -9.94 14.76 26.91
CA GLU A 100 -9.79 13.33 27.15
C GLU A 100 -8.65 12.74 26.30
N ARG A 101 -8.58 13.09 25.00
CA ARG A 101 -7.45 12.75 24.15
C ARG A 101 -6.13 13.23 24.75
N ASN A 102 -6.07 14.48 25.21
CA ASN A 102 -4.86 15.08 25.77
C ASN A 102 -4.41 14.37 27.06
N LYS A 103 -5.36 13.98 27.91
CA LYS A 103 -5.08 13.17 29.11
C LYS A 103 -4.49 11.81 28.74
N LYS A 104 -5.08 11.13 27.75
CA LYS A 104 -4.56 9.85 27.25
C LYS A 104 -3.16 10.00 26.69
N LEU A 105 -2.89 11.03 25.87
CA LEU A 105 -1.56 11.32 25.33
C LEU A 105 -0.53 11.61 26.43
N ALA A 106 -0.91 12.35 27.46
CA ALA A 106 0.00 12.66 28.58
C ALA A 106 0.31 11.43 29.45
N ALA A 107 -0.60 10.44 29.48
CA ALA A 107 -0.45 9.21 30.27
C ALA A 107 0.21 8.07 29.49
N ILE A 108 0.68 8.31 28.26
CA ILE A 108 1.29 7.28 27.42
C ILE A 108 2.55 6.72 28.06
N ASP A 109 2.56 5.41 28.21
CA ASP A 109 3.79 4.64 28.38
C ASP A 109 4.40 4.34 27.01
N TRP A 110 5.45 5.08 26.66
CA TRP A 110 6.15 4.99 25.37
C TRP A 110 6.90 3.66 25.16
N GLU A 111 7.08 2.88 26.22
CA GLU A 111 7.67 1.54 26.13
C GLU A 111 6.60 0.47 25.86
N SER A 112 5.32 0.83 26.02
CA SER A 112 4.24 -0.10 25.73
C SER A 112 3.99 -0.24 24.22
N THR A 113 3.60 -1.44 23.80
CA THR A 113 3.28 -1.72 22.37
C THR A 113 1.80 -1.48 22.03
N GLY A 114 0.97 -1.18 23.02
CA GLY A 114 -0.49 -1.13 22.92
C GLY A 114 -1.05 0.28 22.78
N PHE A 115 -0.70 0.99 21.72
CA PHE A 115 -1.26 2.30 21.43
C PHE A 115 -2.67 2.21 20.84
N GLU A 116 -3.57 3.11 21.30
CA GLU A 116 -4.94 3.21 20.77
C GLU A 116 -4.94 3.73 19.32
N TRP A 117 -4.00 4.62 18.96
CA TRP A 117 -3.93 5.25 17.63
C TRP A 117 -2.92 4.58 16.73
N SER A 118 -3.28 4.48 15.45
CA SER A 118 -2.53 3.73 14.43
C SER A 118 -1.03 4.10 14.37
N TRP A 119 -0.69 5.40 14.41
CA TRP A 119 0.69 5.84 14.26
C TRP A 119 1.63 5.48 15.43
N GLY A 120 1.11 5.29 16.61
CA GLY A 120 1.87 4.82 17.79
C GLY A 120 1.76 3.31 18.02
N ASN A 121 0.97 2.60 17.22
CA ASN A 121 0.71 1.18 17.41
C ASN A 121 1.74 0.33 16.66
N VAL A 122 2.54 -0.44 17.38
CA VAL A 122 3.60 -1.27 16.80
C VAL A 122 3.06 -2.26 15.76
N SER A 123 1.94 -2.94 16.07
CA SER A 123 1.34 -3.89 15.12
C SER A 123 0.82 -3.22 13.85
N TYR A 124 0.38 -1.97 13.93
CA TYR A 124 0.03 -1.18 12.76
C TYR A 124 1.25 -0.84 11.92
N LEU A 125 2.33 -0.36 12.59
CA LEU A 125 3.59 -0.01 11.91
C LEU A 125 4.25 -1.23 11.26
N GLU A 126 4.22 -2.39 11.92
CA GLU A 126 4.70 -3.66 11.34
C GLU A 126 3.94 -4.04 10.06
N LYS A 127 2.62 -3.85 10.04
CA LYS A 127 1.80 -4.10 8.84
C LYS A 127 2.06 -3.09 7.73
N LEU A 128 2.39 -1.85 8.09
CA LEU A 128 2.59 -0.76 7.15
C LEU A 128 4.00 -0.79 6.55
N MET A 129 5.02 -1.01 7.38
CA MET A 129 6.43 -0.88 7.03
C MET A 129 7.18 -2.23 6.96
N GLY A 130 6.61 -3.29 7.52
CA GLY A 130 7.23 -4.60 7.59
C GLY A 130 7.06 -5.46 6.33
N CYS A 131 6.37 -4.97 5.30
CA CYS A 131 6.19 -5.67 4.03
C CYS A 131 7.25 -5.22 3.03
N ASP A 132 7.86 -6.16 2.32
CA ASP A 132 8.64 -5.87 1.12
C ASP A 132 7.70 -5.94 -0.11
N PRO A 133 7.32 -4.80 -0.70
CA PRO A 133 6.38 -4.78 -1.80
C PRO A 133 6.96 -5.40 -3.08
N ILE A 134 8.28 -5.46 -3.22
CA ILE A 134 8.96 -6.05 -4.36
C ILE A 134 8.93 -7.57 -4.25
N GLU A 135 9.29 -8.13 -3.09
CA GLU A 135 9.24 -9.57 -2.86
C GLU A 135 7.81 -10.12 -2.96
N ASP A 136 6.84 -9.39 -2.40
CA ASP A 136 5.42 -9.79 -2.48
C ASP A 136 4.93 -9.77 -3.95
N ALA A 137 5.27 -8.74 -4.72
CA ALA A 137 4.91 -8.66 -6.13
C ALA A 137 5.54 -9.80 -6.95
N ILE A 138 6.81 -10.12 -6.74
CA ILE A 138 7.47 -11.25 -7.40
C ILE A 138 6.77 -12.58 -7.05
N ALA A 139 6.44 -12.78 -5.79
CA ALA A 139 5.74 -13.98 -5.35
C ALA A 139 4.36 -14.12 -6.00
N GLN A 140 3.60 -13.02 -6.08
CA GLN A 140 2.30 -13.00 -6.74
C GLN A 140 2.42 -13.23 -8.25
N PHE A 141 3.39 -12.62 -8.93
CA PHE A 141 3.65 -12.84 -10.33
C PHE A 141 3.97 -14.31 -10.64
N ARG A 142 4.84 -14.93 -9.83
CA ARG A 142 5.16 -16.36 -9.97
C ARG A 142 3.94 -17.25 -9.81
N ARG A 143 3.04 -16.96 -8.84
CA ARG A 143 1.77 -17.69 -8.68
C ARG A 143 0.89 -17.53 -9.91
N ARG A 144 0.79 -16.33 -10.49
CA ARG A 144 0.02 -16.06 -11.72
C ARG A 144 0.56 -16.88 -12.89
N VAL A 145 1.88 -16.91 -13.07
CA VAL A 145 2.55 -17.73 -14.09
C VAL A 145 2.23 -19.22 -13.91
N LEU A 146 2.34 -19.75 -12.69
CA LEU A 146 2.05 -21.16 -12.41
C LEU A 146 0.58 -21.52 -12.69
N SER A 147 -0.36 -20.66 -12.32
CA SER A 147 -1.79 -20.90 -12.57
C SER A 147 -2.16 -20.87 -14.05
N SER A 148 -1.40 -20.18 -14.88
CA SER A 148 -1.60 -20.17 -16.34
C SER A 148 -1.09 -21.43 -17.05
N HIS A 149 -0.43 -22.35 -16.30
CA HIS A 149 0.08 -23.62 -16.81
C HIS A 149 -0.86 -24.80 -16.60
N MET A 150 -1.93 -24.62 -15.82
CA MET A 150 -3.00 -25.59 -15.63
C MET A 150 -4.15 -25.35 -16.58
#